data_74fb8611c47db6b04748e07261e9e797
#
_entry.id   74fb8611c47db6b04748e07261e9e797
#
_cell.length_a   1.000
_cell.length_b   1.000
_cell.length_c   1.000
_cell.angle_alpha   90.00
_cell.angle_beta   90.00
_cell.angle_gamma   90.00
#
_symmetry.space_group_name_H-M   'P 1'
#
loop_
_entity.id
_entity.type
_entity.pdbx_description
1 polymer ?
#
loop_
_entity_poly.entity_id
_entity_poly.type
_entity_poly.pdbx_seq_one_letter_code
_entity_poly.pdbx_strand_id
1 'polypeptide(L)'
;KTSYQSTLHPSASKRITLGGHNQTTVTDCGKLLERIYRGECVSKEASEEMLDLLKNQQNTSKIPEGLGVDVPTANKTGETDEDQHDIAIVYGTKTTYILCVMSENASNAIANIRNISRVVYNYLNL
;
A
#
# COMPACT_ATOMS: atom_id res chain seq x y z
N LYS A 1 4.61 0.51 -14.91
CA LYS A 1 4.62 1.96 -15.15
C LYS A 1 3.45 2.61 -14.45
N THR A 2 3.72 3.59 -13.58
CA THR A 2 2.70 4.34 -12.84
C THR A 2 2.31 5.60 -13.60
N SER A 3 1.01 5.89 -13.68
CA SER A 3 0.48 7.16 -14.12
C SER A 3 -0.34 7.80 -13.00
N TYR A 4 -0.37 9.12 -12.96
CA TYR A 4 -1.03 9.87 -11.91
C TYR A 4 -1.99 10.90 -12.48
N GLN A 5 -3.21 10.92 -11.94
CA GLN A 5 -4.19 11.97 -12.13
C GLN A 5 -4.73 12.42 -10.77
N SER A 6 -4.94 13.71 -10.60
CA SER A 6 -5.55 14.28 -9.40
C SER A 6 -6.59 15.30 -9.79
N THR A 7 -7.81 15.11 -9.31
CA THR A 7 -8.89 16.08 -9.50
C THR A 7 -8.71 17.36 -8.68
N LEU A 8 -7.81 17.33 -7.70
CA LEU A 8 -7.51 18.48 -6.85
C LEU A 8 -6.37 19.35 -7.39
N HIS A 9 -5.60 18.87 -8.38
CA HIS A 9 -4.51 19.63 -8.95
C HIS A 9 -4.99 20.50 -10.12
N PRO A 10 -4.51 21.76 -10.27
CA PRO A 10 -4.93 22.67 -11.34
C PRO A 10 -4.77 22.12 -12.75
N SER A 11 -3.82 21.21 -12.96
CA SER A 11 -3.60 20.53 -14.26
C SER A 11 -4.38 19.23 -14.45
N ALA A 12 -5.30 18.90 -13.55
CA ALA A 12 -6.04 17.63 -13.59
C ALA A 12 -6.83 17.44 -14.90
N SER A 13 -7.53 18.47 -15.36
CA SER A 13 -8.29 18.42 -16.63
C SER A 13 -7.39 18.09 -17.82
N LYS A 14 -6.19 18.66 -17.88
CA LYS A 14 -5.21 18.38 -18.93
C LYS A 14 -4.70 16.94 -18.86
N ARG A 15 -4.49 16.41 -17.65
CA ARG A 15 -4.05 15.02 -17.44
C ARG A 15 -5.14 14.02 -17.83
N ILE A 16 -6.40 14.30 -17.50
CA ILE A 16 -7.55 13.49 -17.93
C ILE A 16 -7.61 13.40 -19.45
N THR A 17 -7.37 14.51 -20.14
CA THR A 17 -7.34 14.54 -21.60
C THR A 17 -6.21 13.69 -22.18
N LEU A 18 -5.05 13.62 -21.50
CA LEU A 18 -3.86 12.94 -21.99
C LEU A 18 -3.76 11.47 -21.58
N GLY A 19 -4.35 11.06 -20.47
CA GLY A 19 -3.93 9.83 -19.82
C GLY A 19 -4.99 8.81 -19.41
N GLY A 20 -6.28 9.11 -19.48
CA GLY A 20 -7.28 8.18 -18.96
C GLY A 20 -7.13 7.97 -17.43
N HIS A 21 -7.41 6.77 -16.93
CA HIS A 21 -7.36 6.44 -15.51
C HIS A 21 -5.94 6.34 -14.95
N ASN A 22 -5.80 6.58 -13.64
CA ASN A 22 -4.55 6.32 -12.92
C ASN A 22 -4.21 4.83 -12.98
N GLN A 23 -2.95 4.54 -13.19
CA GLN A 23 -2.44 3.16 -13.25
C GLN A 23 -1.18 3.03 -12.40
N THR A 24 -1.03 1.88 -11.78
CA THR A 24 0.19 1.50 -11.06
C THR A 24 0.39 -0.02 -11.10
N THR A 25 1.47 -0.48 -10.50
CA THR A 25 1.77 -1.91 -10.34
C THR A 25 2.19 -2.18 -8.90
N VAL A 26 2.12 -3.44 -8.47
CA VAL A 26 2.64 -3.85 -7.15
C VAL A 26 4.12 -3.56 -7.02
N THR A 27 4.89 -3.71 -8.10
CA THR A 27 6.33 -3.41 -8.12
C THR A 27 6.61 -1.93 -7.91
N ASP A 28 5.89 -1.04 -8.59
CA ASP A 28 6.08 0.41 -8.44
C ASP A 28 5.69 0.88 -7.03
N CYS A 29 4.59 0.36 -6.49
CA CYS A 29 4.16 0.65 -5.12
C CYS A 29 5.18 0.14 -4.09
N GLY A 30 5.70 -1.06 -4.28
CA GLY A 30 6.74 -1.63 -3.40
C GLY A 30 8.02 -0.79 -3.39
N LYS A 31 8.48 -0.36 -4.55
CA LYS A 31 9.65 0.53 -4.67
C LYS A 31 9.42 1.89 -4.01
N LEU A 32 8.21 2.44 -4.12
CA LEU A 32 7.87 3.69 -3.45
C LEU A 32 7.90 3.53 -1.92
N LEU A 33 7.29 2.47 -1.40
CA LEU A 33 7.33 2.18 0.04
C LEU A 33 8.76 1.93 0.55
N GLU A 34 9.58 1.24 -0.23
CA GLU A 34 10.99 1.04 0.11
C GLU A 34 11.75 2.38 0.20
N ARG A 35 11.57 3.29 -0.74
CA ARG A 35 12.18 4.62 -0.69
C ARG A 35 11.72 5.43 0.51
N ILE A 36 10.43 5.38 0.84
CA ILE A 36 9.89 6.02 2.05
C ILE A 36 10.55 5.43 3.30
N TYR A 37 10.59 4.10 3.40
CA TYR A 37 11.19 3.39 4.53
C TYR A 37 12.68 3.72 4.73
N ARG A 38 13.42 3.87 3.63
CA ARG A 38 14.85 4.22 3.64
C ARG A 38 15.13 5.71 3.87
N GLY A 39 14.12 6.56 3.94
CA GLY A 39 14.29 8.00 4.05
C GLY A 39 14.77 8.68 2.76
N GLU A 40 14.51 8.08 1.62
CA GLU A 40 15.02 8.49 0.30
C GLU A 40 13.92 9.07 -0.63
N CYS A 41 12.70 9.24 -0.11
CA CYS A 41 11.61 9.82 -0.87
C CYS A 41 11.54 11.33 -0.65
N VAL A 42 11.95 12.12 -1.63
CA VAL A 42 12.10 13.58 -1.60
C VAL A 42 13.22 14.03 -0.65
N SER A 43 13.06 13.83 0.65
CA SER A 43 14.05 14.07 1.70
C SER A 43 13.84 13.07 2.85
N LYS A 44 14.76 13.07 3.80
CA LYS A 44 14.62 12.24 5.00
C LYS A 44 13.41 12.68 5.82
N GLU A 45 13.27 13.98 6.03
CA GLU A 45 12.17 14.58 6.79
C GLU A 45 10.81 14.28 6.13
N ALA A 46 10.70 14.49 4.81
CA ALA A 46 9.48 14.17 4.07
C ALA A 46 9.15 12.68 4.11
N SER A 47 10.15 11.80 4.06
CA SER A 47 9.96 10.36 4.17
C SER A 47 9.46 9.96 5.57
N GLU A 48 9.98 10.57 6.63
CA GLU A 48 9.51 10.35 8.00
C GLU A 48 8.06 10.80 8.17
N GLU A 49 7.67 11.96 7.63
CA GLU A 49 6.28 12.43 7.64
C GLU A 49 5.35 11.48 6.88
N MET A 50 5.74 11.02 5.68
CA MET A 50 4.97 10.04 4.91
C MET A 50 4.82 8.73 5.68
N LEU A 51 5.88 8.27 6.33
CA LEU A 51 5.87 7.04 7.11
C LEU A 51 4.92 7.14 8.31
N ASP A 52 4.91 8.27 8.99
CA ASP A 52 4.00 8.53 10.10
C ASP A 52 2.53 8.54 9.64
N LEU A 53 2.24 9.16 8.50
CA LEU A 53 0.90 9.11 7.90
C LEU A 53 0.47 7.68 7.57
N LEU A 54 1.36 6.86 7.04
CA LEU A 54 1.09 5.46 6.70
C LEU A 54 0.89 4.59 7.96
N LYS A 55 1.63 4.84 9.03
CA LYS A 55 1.48 4.15 10.33
C LYS A 55 0.16 4.48 11.02
N ASN A 56 -0.38 5.67 10.79
CA ASN A 56 -1.62 6.15 11.40
C ASN A 56 -2.86 5.95 10.51
N GLN A 57 -2.80 5.07 9.51
CA GLN A 57 -3.95 4.74 8.68
C GLN A 57 -5.08 4.12 9.50
N GLN A 58 -6.30 4.60 9.28
CA GLN A 58 -7.50 4.10 9.98
C GLN A 58 -8.08 2.83 9.34
N ASN A 59 -7.90 2.66 8.02
CA ASN A 59 -8.34 1.45 7.34
C ASN A 59 -7.30 0.34 7.48
N THR A 60 -7.54 -0.53 8.45
CA THR A 60 -6.66 -1.67 8.79
C THR A 60 -7.29 -3.02 8.43
N SER A 61 -8.38 -3.01 7.66
CA SER A 61 -9.23 -4.18 7.41
C SER A 61 -8.65 -5.25 6.48
N LYS A 62 -7.49 -5.04 5.88
CA LYS A 62 -6.88 -5.94 4.90
C LYS A 62 -5.56 -6.54 5.42
N ILE A 63 -4.41 -6.05 4.96
CA ILE A 63 -3.10 -6.60 5.40
C ILE A 63 -2.96 -6.58 6.93
N PRO A 64 -3.20 -5.47 7.63
CA PRO A 64 -3.06 -5.46 9.09
C PRO A 64 -3.97 -6.46 9.81
N GLU A 65 -5.21 -6.59 9.39
CA GLU A 65 -6.17 -7.54 9.98
C GLU A 65 -5.72 -9.00 9.86
N GLY A 66 -4.96 -9.33 8.83
CA GLY A 66 -4.39 -10.67 8.64
C GLY A 66 -3.24 -11.01 9.58
N LEU A 67 -2.63 -10.00 10.24
CA LEU A 67 -1.41 -10.17 11.04
C LEU A 67 -1.67 -10.39 12.54
N GLY A 68 -2.80 -9.93 13.05
CA GLY A 68 -3.06 -9.85 14.49
C GLY A 68 -2.73 -8.49 15.10
N VAL A 69 -3.18 -8.27 16.33
CA VAL A 69 -3.26 -6.94 16.96
C VAL A 69 -1.91 -6.29 17.30
N ASP A 70 -0.85 -7.06 17.41
CA ASP A 70 0.43 -6.56 17.95
C ASP A 70 1.52 -6.37 16.88
N VAL A 71 1.18 -6.49 15.60
CA VAL A 71 2.14 -6.30 14.51
C VAL A 71 1.99 -4.91 13.92
N PRO A 72 2.96 -3.99 14.12
CA PRO A 72 2.90 -2.66 13.56
C PRO A 72 2.96 -2.70 12.03
N THR A 73 2.18 -1.84 11.41
CA THR A 73 2.16 -1.68 9.95
C THR A 73 2.12 -0.21 9.55
N ALA A 74 2.66 0.07 8.39
CA ALA A 74 2.46 1.33 7.67
C ALA A 74 1.81 0.98 6.34
N ASN A 75 0.51 1.28 6.16
CA ASN A 75 -0.24 0.82 5.01
C ASN A 75 -1.05 1.89 4.31
N LYS A 76 -1.44 1.62 3.07
CA LYS A 76 -2.40 2.41 2.29
C LYS A 76 -3.28 1.48 1.48
N THR A 77 -4.57 1.58 1.70
CA THR A 77 -5.58 0.85 0.93
C THR A 77 -6.00 1.61 -0.33
N GLY A 78 -6.55 0.88 -1.29
CA GLY A 78 -7.25 1.42 -2.45
C GLY A 78 -8.45 0.54 -2.76
N GLU A 79 -9.60 1.17 -3.00
CA GLU A 79 -10.86 0.51 -3.28
C GLU A 79 -11.58 1.18 -4.46
N THR A 80 -12.22 0.34 -5.28
CA THR A 80 -13.29 0.71 -6.21
C THR A 80 -14.46 -0.25 -5.98
N ASP A 81 -15.50 -0.14 -6.79
CA ASP A 81 -16.63 -1.08 -6.72
C ASP A 81 -16.20 -2.54 -7.04
N GLU A 82 -15.15 -2.69 -7.83
CA GLU A 82 -14.67 -4.00 -8.32
C GLU A 82 -13.31 -4.40 -7.76
N ASP A 83 -12.52 -3.45 -7.27
CA ASP A 83 -11.13 -3.67 -6.90
C ASP A 83 -10.89 -3.49 -5.41
N GLN A 84 -9.98 -4.29 -4.89
CA GLN A 84 -9.51 -4.18 -3.51
C GLN A 84 -7.98 -4.28 -3.49
N HIS A 85 -7.33 -3.27 -2.94
CA HIS A 85 -5.87 -3.20 -2.86
C HIS A 85 -5.43 -2.85 -1.44
N ASP A 86 -4.25 -3.33 -1.07
CA ASP A 86 -3.52 -2.85 0.10
C ASP A 86 -2.02 -3.00 -0.13
N ILE A 87 -1.28 -2.00 0.28
CA ILE A 87 0.19 -2.01 0.27
C ILE A 87 0.68 -1.64 1.66
N ALA A 88 1.66 -2.36 2.18
CA ALA A 88 2.11 -2.18 3.55
C ALA A 88 3.60 -2.43 3.75
N ILE A 89 4.20 -1.67 4.65
CA ILE A 89 5.42 -2.04 5.36
C ILE A 89 4.96 -2.76 6.63
N VAL A 90 5.39 -3.99 6.81
CA VAL A 90 5.07 -4.83 7.97
C VAL A 90 6.30 -4.94 8.86
N TYR A 91 6.18 -4.48 10.10
CA TYR A 91 7.27 -4.51 11.08
C TYR A 91 7.19 -5.81 11.89
N GLY A 92 7.63 -6.90 11.27
CA GLY A 92 7.60 -8.22 11.91
C GLY A 92 8.69 -8.39 12.98
N THR A 93 8.53 -9.40 13.81
CA THR A 93 9.44 -9.67 14.94
C THR A 93 10.84 -10.13 14.51
N LYS A 94 10.95 -10.88 13.41
CA LYS A 94 12.22 -11.32 12.83
C LYS A 94 12.59 -10.55 11.57
N THR A 95 11.61 -10.20 10.77
CA THR A 95 11.82 -9.57 9.46
C THR A 95 10.81 -8.45 9.23
N THR A 96 11.31 -7.25 8.92
CA THR A 96 10.50 -6.18 8.34
C THR A 96 10.46 -6.37 6.82
N TYR A 97 9.28 -6.29 6.24
CA TYR A 97 9.10 -6.51 4.79
C TYR A 97 8.01 -5.61 4.20
N ILE A 98 7.99 -5.53 2.89
CA ILE A 98 6.95 -4.85 2.14
C ILE A 98 6.06 -5.89 1.47
N LEU A 99 4.75 -5.75 1.65
CA LEU A 99 3.73 -6.56 1.00
C LEU A 99 2.79 -5.65 0.21
N CYS A 100 2.65 -5.91 -1.07
CA CYS A 100 1.71 -5.21 -1.96
C CYS A 100 0.78 -6.24 -2.59
N VAL A 101 -0.52 -6.10 -2.37
CA VAL A 101 -1.54 -6.97 -2.93
C VAL A 101 -2.55 -6.12 -3.69
N MET A 102 -2.76 -6.46 -4.95
CA MET A 102 -3.78 -5.86 -5.81
C MET A 102 -4.72 -6.95 -6.31
N SER A 103 -6.01 -6.69 -6.25
CA SER A 103 -7.05 -7.63 -6.64
C SER A 103 -8.10 -6.93 -7.49
N GLU A 104 -8.47 -7.54 -8.60
CA GLU A 104 -9.46 -7.05 -9.55
C GLU A 104 -10.59 -8.09 -9.68
N ASN A 105 -11.83 -7.64 -9.60
CA ASN A 105 -13.05 -8.46 -9.80
C ASN A 105 -13.13 -9.74 -8.94
N ALA A 106 -12.50 -9.78 -7.79
CA ALA A 106 -12.50 -10.97 -6.93
C ALA A 106 -13.60 -10.91 -5.88
N SER A 107 -14.46 -11.92 -5.83
CA SER A 107 -15.61 -12.00 -4.91
C SER A 107 -15.24 -11.99 -3.43
N ASN A 108 -14.06 -12.48 -3.06
CA ASN A 108 -13.57 -12.58 -1.68
C ASN A 108 -12.23 -11.84 -1.50
N ALA A 109 -12.04 -10.73 -2.18
CA ALA A 109 -10.77 -10.02 -2.25
C ALA A 109 -10.21 -9.66 -0.87
N ILE A 110 -11.00 -9.10 0.02
CA ILE A 110 -10.56 -8.70 1.37
C ILE A 110 -10.10 -9.91 2.19
N ALA A 111 -10.89 -10.99 2.19
CA ALA A 111 -10.51 -12.24 2.87
C ALA A 111 -9.24 -12.85 2.31
N ASN A 112 -9.08 -12.80 0.98
CA ASN A 112 -7.88 -13.29 0.31
C ASN A 112 -6.64 -12.46 0.69
N ILE A 113 -6.75 -11.12 0.74
CA ILE A 113 -5.65 -10.25 1.17
C ILE A 113 -5.23 -10.56 2.61
N ARG A 114 -6.20 -10.73 3.54
CA ARG A 114 -5.92 -11.15 4.92
C ARG A 114 -5.20 -12.50 4.99
N ASN A 115 -5.64 -13.47 4.21
CA ASN A 115 -5.01 -14.78 4.17
C ASN A 115 -3.58 -14.74 3.62
N ILE A 116 -3.35 -14.01 2.53
CA ILE A 116 -2.01 -13.78 1.97
C ILE A 116 -1.11 -13.14 3.03
N SER A 117 -1.59 -12.09 3.68
CA SER A 117 -0.85 -11.39 4.73
C SER A 117 -0.41 -12.33 5.85
N ARG A 118 -1.33 -13.15 6.37
CA ARG A 118 -1.04 -14.14 7.42
C ARG A 118 -0.03 -15.20 6.99
N VAL A 119 -0.17 -15.73 5.78
CA VAL A 119 0.75 -16.76 5.26
C VAL A 119 2.16 -16.20 5.10
N VAL A 120 2.29 -15.02 4.51
CA VAL A 120 3.58 -14.36 4.31
C VAL A 120 4.23 -14.03 5.66
N TYR A 121 3.45 -13.48 6.60
CA TYR A 121 3.95 -13.18 7.95
C TYR A 121 4.48 -14.42 8.65
N ASN A 122 3.71 -15.48 8.66
CA ASN A 122 4.11 -16.74 9.28
C ASN A 122 5.39 -17.32 8.66
N TYR A 123 5.49 -17.27 7.35
CA TYR A 123 6.70 -17.73 6.65
C TYR A 123 7.95 -16.93 7.04
N LEU A 124 7.83 -15.62 7.17
CA LEU A 124 8.97 -14.73 7.43
C LEU A 124 9.30 -14.54 8.92
N ASN A 125 8.32 -14.72 9.82
CA ASN A 125 8.43 -14.30 11.22
C ASN A 125 8.17 -15.40 12.27
N LEU A 126 7.82 -16.59 11.85
CA LEU A 126 7.70 -17.74 12.79
C LEU A 126 8.91 -18.67 12.86
#